data_f66546eb2b905198a71f8ed68c89f1e2
#
_entry.id   f66546eb2b905198a71f8ed68c89f1e2
#
_cell.length_a   1.000
_cell.length_b   1.000
_cell.length_c   1.000
_cell.angle_alpha   90.00
_cell.angle_beta   90.00
_cell.angle_gamma   90.00
#
_symmetry.space_group_name_H-M   'P 1'
#
loop_
_entity.id
_entity.type
_entity.pdbx_description
1 polymer ?
#
loop_
_entity_poly.entity_id
_entity_poly.type
_entity_poly.pdbx_seq_one_letter_code
_entity_poly.pdbx_strand_id
1 'polypeptide(L)'
;MSRPDRLSPGTAQQQALAATLVQLRTRVDAHFDQALARSPTAFQCAAGCDACCHVRIGVFAVEAVPIREALARLETTDPALRTRVRAQADDPQHQDRCALLVDGRCAVYADRPLICRSHGLPIAVLDPTETSGQLRLDHCPLNFQSETPPRASILRLDAVNQPLAVLASLWSETESAGRSPDFDPRIALADLARAPNDAPRSEK
;
A
#
# COMPACT_ATOMS: atom_id res chain seq x y z
N MET A 1 -26.31 18.43 17.69
CA MET A 1 -26.20 17.42 16.61
C MET A 1 -25.24 18.00 15.55
N SER A 2 -23.93 17.80 15.71
CA SER A 2 -22.90 18.30 14.80
C SER A 2 -22.82 17.35 13.60
N ARG A 3 -22.89 17.88 12.40
CA ARG A 3 -22.72 17.14 11.14
C ARG A 3 -21.30 16.54 11.10
N PRO A 4 -21.14 15.30 10.64
CA PRO A 4 -19.81 14.78 10.35
C PRO A 4 -19.19 15.64 9.24
N ASP A 5 -18.05 16.23 9.53
CA ASP A 5 -17.27 17.03 8.59
C ASP A 5 -16.83 16.13 7.43
N ARG A 6 -17.33 16.44 6.23
CA ARG A 6 -16.86 15.76 5.01
C ARG A 6 -15.44 16.23 4.78
N LEU A 7 -14.52 15.29 4.57
CA LEU A 7 -13.20 15.58 4.03
C LEU A 7 -13.38 16.58 2.88
N SER A 8 -12.75 17.75 2.98
CA SER A 8 -12.83 18.76 1.93
C SER A 8 -12.40 18.13 0.60
N PRO A 9 -13.17 18.32 -0.49
CA PRO A 9 -12.77 17.80 -1.78
C PRO A 9 -11.40 18.38 -2.13
N GLY A 10 -10.42 17.49 -2.37
CA GLY A 10 -9.08 17.89 -2.76
C GLY A 10 -9.10 18.81 -4.00
N THR A 11 -8.03 19.57 -4.19
CA THR A 11 -7.89 20.43 -5.39
C THR A 11 -8.05 19.59 -6.66
N ALA A 12 -8.36 20.26 -7.80
CA ALA A 12 -8.44 19.57 -9.09
C ALA A 12 -7.14 18.80 -9.41
N GLN A 13 -5.98 19.32 -9.00
CA GLN A 13 -4.70 18.66 -9.14
C GLN A 13 -4.62 17.39 -8.28
N GLN A 14 -5.03 17.44 -7.01
CA GLN A 14 -5.06 16.26 -6.13
C GLN A 14 -6.00 15.17 -6.66
N GLN A 15 -7.15 15.57 -7.20
CA GLN A 15 -8.09 14.64 -7.84
C GLN A 15 -7.47 13.94 -9.07
N ALA A 16 -6.75 14.69 -9.92
CA ALA A 16 -6.04 14.13 -11.08
C ALA A 16 -4.93 13.14 -10.67
N LEU A 17 -4.16 13.48 -9.62
CA LEU A 17 -3.11 12.60 -9.09
C LEU A 17 -3.71 11.33 -8.47
N ALA A 18 -4.81 11.45 -7.73
CA ALA A 18 -5.54 10.30 -7.18
C ALA A 18 -6.07 9.38 -8.29
N ALA A 19 -6.63 9.95 -9.37
CA ALA A 19 -7.08 9.19 -10.54
C ALA A 19 -5.91 8.45 -11.22
N THR A 20 -4.73 9.06 -11.30
CA THR A 20 -3.53 8.42 -11.84
C THR A 20 -3.05 7.28 -10.95
N LEU A 21 -3.11 7.42 -9.62
CA LEU A 21 -2.83 6.32 -8.69
C LEU A 21 -3.79 5.14 -8.91
N VAL A 22 -5.09 5.42 -9.08
CA VAL A 22 -6.09 4.37 -9.38
C VAL A 22 -5.73 3.61 -10.66
N GLN A 23 -5.33 4.30 -11.73
CA GLN A 23 -4.90 3.67 -12.97
C GLN A 23 -3.65 2.79 -12.78
N LEU A 24 -2.68 3.25 -11.98
CA LEU A 24 -1.48 2.47 -11.67
C LEU A 24 -1.82 1.21 -10.87
N ARG A 25 -2.70 1.33 -9.87
CA ARG A 25 -3.22 0.17 -9.09
C ARG A 25 -3.93 -0.84 -9.99
N THR A 26 -4.81 -0.38 -10.86
CA THR A 26 -5.54 -1.23 -11.82
C THR A 26 -4.59 -2.00 -12.74
N ARG A 27 -3.50 -1.36 -13.21
CA ARG A 27 -2.49 -2.05 -14.03
C ARG A 27 -1.76 -3.15 -13.27
N VAL A 28 -1.42 -2.91 -12.01
CA VAL A 28 -0.77 -3.93 -11.17
C VAL A 28 -1.74 -5.09 -10.88
N ASP A 29 -3.00 -4.79 -10.55
CA ASP A 29 -4.03 -5.81 -10.32
C ASP A 29 -4.25 -6.66 -11.59
N ALA A 30 -4.41 -6.03 -12.76
CA ALA A 30 -4.57 -6.75 -14.03
C ALA A 30 -3.34 -7.63 -14.38
N HIS A 31 -2.11 -7.17 -14.06
CA HIS A 31 -0.92 -7.98 -14.22
C HIS A 31 -0.93 -9.19 -13.29
N PHE A 32 -1.36 -9.01 -12.04
CA PHE A 32 -1.49 -10.09 -11.06
C PHE A 32 -2.50 -11.15 -11.54
N ASP A 33 -3.69 -10.73 -11.98
CA ASP A 33 -4.73 -11.62 -12.48
C ASP A 33 -4.24 -12.43 -13.70
N GLN A 34 -3.50 -11.79 -14.60
CA GLN A 34 -2.90 -12.47 -15.75
C GLN A 34 -1.79 -13.45 -15.33
N ALA A 35 -0.95 -13.10 -14.35
CA ALA A 35 0.07 -13.98 -13.84
C ALA A 35 -0.55 -15.21 -13.15
N LEU A 36 -1.58 -15.00 -12.34
CA LEU A 36 -2.35 -16.06 -11.69
C LEU A 36 -3.01 -16.99 -12.74
N ALA A 37 -3.61 -16.43 -13.79
CA ALA A 37 -4.23 -17.22 -14.84
C ALA A 37 -3.22 -18.08 -15.64
N ARG A 38 -1.95 -17.65 -15.75
CA ARG A 38 -0.88 -18.42 -16.41
C ARG A 38 -0.34 -19.56 -15.55
N SER A 39 -0.31 -19.39 -14.23
CA SER A 39 0.28 -20.36 -13.29
C SER A 39 -0.62 -20.51 -12.05
N PRO A 40 -1.85 -20.99 -12.18
CA PRO A 40 -2.84 -20.97 -11.08
C PRO A 40 -2.43 -21.83 -9.88
N THR A 41 -1.61 -22.86 -10.09
CA THR A 41 -1.13 -23.77 -9.03
C THR A 41 0.15 -23.27 -8.36
N ALA A 42 0.84 -22.31 -8.96
CA ALA A 42 2.09 -21.76 -8.43
C ALA A 42 1.88 -20.68 -7.37
N PHE A 43 0.69 -20.09 -7.30
CA PHE A 43 0.36 -19.06 -6.32
C PHE A 43 -0.36 -19.65 -5.11
N GLN A 44 0.16 -19.33 -3.92
CA GLN A 44 -0.49 -19.62 -2.63
C GLN A 44 -1.27 -18.40 -2.09
N CYS A 45 -1.31 -17.31 -2.86
CA CYS A 45 -2.00 -16.08 -2.49
C CYS A 45 -3.53 -16.29 -2.55
N ALA A 46 -4.13 -16.48 -1.38
CA ALA A 46 -5.57 -16.69 -1.21
C ALA A 46 -6.09 -15.92 0.01
N ALA A 47 -7.39 -15.91 0.21
CA ALA A 47 -7.97 -15.36 1.42
C ALA A 47 -7.44 -16.08 2.67
N GLY A 48 -6.87 -15.32 3.61
CA GLY A 48 -6.21 -15.83 4.81
C GLY A 48 -4.71 -16.04 4.67
N CYS A 49 -4.11 -15.89 3.48
CA CYS A 49 -2.65 -15.78 3.35
C CYS A 49 -2.20 -14.39 3.79
N ASP A 50 -1.44 -14.32 4.87
CA ASP A 50 -0.95 -13.08 5.48
C ASP A 50 0.57 -12.99 5.58
N ALA A 51 1.31 -13.94 4.99
CA ALA A 51 2.77 -14.03 5.12
C ALA A 51 3.49 -12.72 4.77
N CYS A 52 3.00 -11.96 3.78
CA CYS A 52 3.55 -10.66 3.41
C CYS A 52 3.17 -9.51 4.37
N CYS A 53 2.27 -9.75 5.32
CA CYS A 53 1.83 -8.76 6.29
C CYS A 53 2.64 -8.79 7.60
N HIS A 54 3.63 -9.68 7.72
CA HIS A 54 4.51 -9.78 8.89
C HIS A 54 5.68 -8.79 8.78
N VAL A 55 5.33 -7.52 8.53
CA VAL A 55 6.27 -6.41 8.43
C VAL A 55 5.53 -5.08 8.62
N ARG A 56 6.20 -4.10 9.22
CA ARG A 56 5.72 -2.72 9.27
C ARG A 56 6.25 -1.94 8.08
N ILE A 57 5.36 -1.31 7.33
CA ILE A 57 5.71 -0.53 6.15
C ILE A 57 5.16 0.89 6.23
N GLY A 58 5.81 1.80 5.50
CA GLY A 58 5.33 3.14 5.21
C GLY A 58 4.89 3.27 3.75
N VAL A 59 3.94 4.17 3.51
CA VAL A 59 3.36 4.47 2.20
C VAL A 59 3.49 5.96 1.90
N PHE A 60 3.49 6.33 0.64
CA PHE A 60 3.46 7.74 0.25
C PHE A 60 2.13 8.40 0.61
N ALA A 61 2.14 9.73 0.81
CA ALA A 61 0.96 10.49 1.20
C ALA A 61 -0.22 10.28 0.23
N VAL A 62 0.05 10.20 -1.07
CA VAL A 62 -0.97 9.92 -2.10
C VAL A 62 -1.61 8.53 -1.92
N GLU A 63 -0.87 7.52 -1.47
CA GLU A 63 -1.40 6.19 -1.16
C GLU A 63 -2.13 6.14 0.19
N ALA A 64 -1.77 7.03 1.11
CA ALA A 64 -2.40 7.11 2.41
C ALA A 64 -3.86 7.60 2.33
N VAL A 65 -4.21 8.39 1.31
CA VAL A 65 -5.58 8.94 1.14
C VAL A 65 -6.63 7.84 1.08
N PRO A 66 -6.62 6.90 0.13
CA PRO A 66 -7.63 5.85 0.08
C PRO A 66 -7.64 4.94 1.32
N ILE A 67 -6.48 4.76 1.98
CA ILE A 67 -6.41 3.99 3.24
C ILE A 67 -7.15 4.75 4.36
N ARG A 68 -6.94 6.07 4.50
CA ARG A 68 -7.67 6.90 5.48
C ARG A 68 -9.17 6.86 5.22
N GLU A 69 -9.59 6.97 3.96
CA GLU A 69 -11.01 6.88 3.57
C GLU A 69 -11.60 5.51 3.91
N ALA A 70 -10.85 4.43 3.68
CA ALA A 70 -11.27 3.08 4.05
C ALA A 70 -11.42 2.93 5.58
N LEU A 71 -10.45 3.44 6.35
CA LEU A 71 -10.51 3.45 7.81
C LEU A 71 -11.66 4.31 8.34
N ALA A 72 -11.96 5.44 7.68
CA ALA A 72 -13.12 6.27 7.99
C ALA A 72 -14.44 5.54 7.72
N ARG A 73 -14.54 4.82 6.60
CA ARG A 73 -15.71 3.97 6.34
C ARG A 73 -15.92 2.91 7.42
N LEU A 74 -14.86 2.29 7.93
CA LEU A 74 -14.95 1.28 8.99
C LEU A 74 -15.51 1.84 10.30
N GLU A 75 -15.35 3.14 10.61
CA GLU A 75 -15.96 3.75 11.81
C GLU A 75 -17.48 3.57 11.83
N THR A 76 -18.11 3.54 10.65
CA THR A 76 -19.56 3.42 10.52
C THR A 76 -20.02 2.02 10.12
N THR A 77 -19.24 1.30 9.30
CA THR A 77 -19.63 0.00 8.74
C THR A 77 -19.21 -1.18 9.61
N ASP A 78 -18.10 -1.06 10.33
CA ASP A 78 -17.60 -2.06 11.28
C ASP A 78 -16.73 -1.40 12.38
N PRO A 79 -17.38 -0.74 13.36
CA PRO A 79 -16.66 -0.06 14.45
C PRO A 79 -15.81 -1.02 15.30
N ALA A 80 -16.21 -2.29 15.40
CA ALA A 80 -15.48 -3.30 16.16
C ALA A 80 -14.14 -3.62 15.49
N LEU A 81 -14.13 -3.84 14.17
CA LEU A 81 -12.91 -4.03 13.39
C LEU A 81 -12.01 -2.78 13.48
N ARG A 82 -12.59 -1.59 13.36
CA ARG A 82 -11.85 -0.33 13.46
C ARG A 82 -11.14 -0.16 14.82
N THR A 83 -11.83 -0.51 15.92
CA THR A 83 -11.26 -0.50 17.27
C THR A 83 -10.07 -1.46 17.38
N ARG A 84 -10.17 -2.65 16.83
CA ARG A 84 -9.10 -3.64 16.81
C ARG A 84 -7.88 -3.16 16.02
N VAL A 85 -8.09 -2.55 14.86
CA VAL A 85 -7.03 -1.95 14.04
C VAL A 85 -6.26 -0.88 14.84
N ARG A 86 -6.96 -0.01 15.59
CA ARG A 86 -6.31 0.98 16.48
C ARG A 86 -5.49 0.31 17.56
N ALA A 87 -6.07 -0.64 18.26
CA ALA A 87 -5.40 -1.32 19.37
C ALA A 87 -4.10 -2.01 18.92
N GLN A 88 -4.11 -2.67 17.73
CA GLN A 88 -2.92 -3.33 17.18
C GLN A 88 -1.81 -2.36 16.78
N ALA A 89 -2.14 -1.13 16.43
CA ALA A 89 -1.15 -0.13 16.05
C ALA A 89 -0.17 0.20 17.18
N ASP A 90 -0.65 0.16 18.41
CA ASP A 90 0.10 0.49 19.62
C ASP A 90 0.59 -0.74 20.42
N ASP A 91 0.10 -1.94 20.06
CA ASP A 91 0.44 -3.16 20.78
C ASP A 91 1.92 -3.56 20.54
N PRO A 92 2.75 -3.65 21.61
CA PRO A 92 4.14 -4.09 21.50
C PRO A 92 4.28 -5.50 20.92
N GLN A 93 3.28 -6.36 21.09
CA GLN A 93 3.29 -7.74 20.58
C GLN A 93 2.95 -7.82 19.07
N HIS A 94 2.54 -6.70 18.46
CA HIS A 94 2.21 -6.60 17.05
C HIS A 94 3.19 -5.72 16.26
N GLN A 95 4.40 -5.46 16.78
CA GLN A 95 5.38 -4.61 16.09
C GLN A 95 6.04 -5.29 14.87
N ASP A 96 5.98 -6.60 14.80
CA ASP A 96 6.51 -7.44 13.72
C ASP A 96 5.54 -7.62 12.54
N ARG A 97 4.34 -7.03 12.62
CA ARG A 97 3.29 -7.19 11.60
C ARG A 97 2.53 -5.91 11.30
N CYS A 98 1.83 -5.91 10.15
CA CYS A 98 1.03 -4.79 9.70
C CYS A 98 -0.12 -4.49 10.68
N ALA A 99 -0.27 -3.22 11.09
CA ALA A 99 -1.36 -2.79 11.98
C ALA A 99 -2.77 -2.94 11.37
N LEU A 100 -2.87 -3.12 10.05
CA LEU A 100 -4.14 -3.33 9.34
C LEU A 100 -4.51 -4.81 9.20
N LEU A 101 -3.65 -5.73 9.67
CA LEU A 101 -3.88 -7.18 9.62
C LEU A 101 -4.69 -7.60 10.86
N VAL A 102 -5.91 -8.07 10.67
CA VAL A 102 -6.80 -8.56 11.74
C VAL A 102 -7.31 -9.95 11.36
N ASP A 103 -7.09 -10.95 12.20
CA ASP A 103 -7.49 -12.35 11.97
C ASP A 103 -7.04 -12.89 10.61
N GLY A 104 -5.79 -12.66 10.22
CA GLY A 104 -5.25 -13.10 8.94
C GLY A 104 -5.82 -12.36 7.72
N ARG A 105 -6.51 -11.23 7.90
CA ARG A 105 -7.09 -10.45 6.81
C ARG A 105 -6.77 -8.97 6.93
N CYS A 106 -6.52 -8.33 5.79
CA CYS A 106 -6.32 -6.89 5.74
C CYS A 106 -7.67 -6.16 5.90
N ALA A 107 -7.77 -5.29 6.91
CA ALA A 107 -8.98 -4.50 7.18
C ALA A 107 -9.35 -3.54 6.04
N VAL A 108 -8.39 -3.18 5.19
CA VAL A 108 -8.57 -2.26 4.04
C VAL A 108 -8.12 -2.93 2.72
N TYR A 109 -8.44 -4.20 2.53
CA TYR A 109 -7.90 -5.01 1.42
C TYR A 109 -8.09 -4.38 0.04
N ALA A 110 -9.25 -3.78 -0.24
CA ALA A 110 -9.53 -3.12 -1.51
C ALA A 110 -8.66 -1.86 -1.75
N ASP A 111 -8.25 -1.21 -0.65
CA ASP A 111 -7.49 0.04 -0.68
C ASP A 111 -5.98 -0.14 -0.40
N ARG A 112 -5.49 -1.39 -0.51
CA ARG A 112 -4.07 -1.72 -0.32
C ARG A 112 -3.15 -0.85 -1.18
N PRO A 113 -1.97 -0.43 -0.64
CA PRO A 113 -0.96 0.29 -1.41
C PRO A 113 -0.32 -0.62 -2.46
N LEU A 114 0.40 -0.03 -3.41
CA LEU A 114 1.00 -0.75 -4.55
C LEU A 114 1.97 -1.85 -4.12
N ILE A 115 2.74 -1.63 -3.06
CA ILE A 115 3.62 -2.65 -2.51
C ILE A 115 2.85 -3.91 -2.09
N CYS A 116 1.67 -3.75 -1.47
CA CYS A 116 0.83 -4.88 -1.08
C CYS A 116 0.13 -5.55 -2.27
N ARG A 117 -0.14 -4.80 -3.33
CA ARG A 117 -0.77 -5.32 -4.56
C ARG A 117 0.19 -6.11 -5.42
N SER A 118 1.46 -5.72 -5.43
CA SER A 118 2.52 -6.43 -6.17
C SER A 118 3.09 -7.63 -5.39
N HIS A 119 2.82 -7.73 -4.07
CA HIS A 119 3.30 -8.84 -3.26
C HIS A 119 2.71 -10.17 -3.75
N GLY A 120 3.56 -11.17 -3.83
CA GLY A 120 3.21 -12.48 -4.38
C GLY A 120 3.59 -12.65 -5.85
N LEU A 121 3.64 -11.56 -6.63
CA LEU A 121 4.15 -11.62 -8.01
C LEU A 121 5.64 -11.93 -8.03
N PRO A 122 6.11 -12.64 -9.06
CA PRO A 122 7.53 -12.61 -9.40
C PRO A 122 7.89 -11.20 -9.87
N ILE A 123 8.93 -10.62 -9.29
CA ILE A 123 9.39 -9.26 -9.57
C ILE A 123 10.82 -9.28 -10.09
N ALA A 124 11.12 -8.40 -11.05
CA ALA A 124 12.48 -8.10 -11.46
C ALA A 124 12.91 -6.78 -10.80
N VAL A 125 13.97 -6.85 -10.01
CA VAL A 125 14.58 -5.70 -9.33
C VAL A 125 16.01 -5.50 -9.83
N LEU A 126 16.48 -4.25 -9.87
CA LEU A 126 17.89 -3.98 -10.12
C LEU A 126 18.71 -4.57 -8.98
N ASP A 127 19.74 -5.32 -9.32
CA ASP A 127 20.66 -5.84 -8.31
C ASP A 127 21.56 -4.69 -7.81
N PRO A 128 21.46 -4.30 -6.53
CA PRO A 128 22.24 -3.19 -6.00
C PRO A 128 23.75 -3.49 -5.90
N THR A 129 24.13 -4.75 -6.02
CA THR A 129 25.55 -5.19 -5.97
C THR A 129 26.21 -5.21 -7.34
N GLU A 130 25.42 -5.08 -8.42
CA GLU A 130 25.88 -5.14 -9.79
C GLU A 130 25.84 -3.77 -10.47
N THR A 131 27.00 -3.33 -10.99
CA THR A 131 27.10 -2.08 -11.76
C THR A 131 26.61 -2.19 -13.20
N SER A 132 26.38 -3.42 -13.68
CA SER A 132 25.95 -3.75 -15.04
C SER A 132 24.47 -3.48 -15.33
N GLY A 133 23.67 -3.09 -14.30
CA GLY A 133 22.21 -2.99 -14.43
C GLY A 133 21.50 -4.33 -14.54
N GLN A 134 22.14 -5.41 -14.07
CA GLN A 134 21.55 -6.75 -14.04
C GLN A 134 20.29 -6.78 -13.18
N LEU A 135 19.28 -7.47 -13.67
CA LEU A 135 18.03 -7.68 -12.94
C LEU A 135 18.10 -8.99 -12.15
N ARG A 136 17.76 -8.92 -10.87
CA ARG A 136 17.52 -10.09 -10.04
C ARG A 136 16.03 -10.39 -10.01
N LEU A 137 15.69 -11.67 -10.18
CA LEU A 137 14.33 -12.16 -9.97
C LEU A 137 14.12 -12.47 -8.49
N ASP A 138 13.00 -11.99 -7.95
CA ASP A 138 12.56 -12.28 -6.59
C ASP A 138 11.07 -12.56 -6.58
N HIS A 139 10.59 -13.36 -5.63
CA HIS A 139 9.17 -13.66 -5.45
C HIS A 139 8.90 -14.14 -4.03
N CYS A 140 7.62 -14.18 -3.65
CA CYS A 140 7.21 -14.76 -2.37
C CYS A 140 7.68 -16.21 -2.27
N PRO A 141 8.34 -16.61 -1.17
CA PRO A 141 8.87 -17.99 -1.02
C PRO A 141 7.77 -19.05 -0.99
N LEU A 142 6.51 -18.68 -0.82
CA LEU A 142 5.38 -19.60 -0.89
C LEU A 142 4.90 -19.84 -2.33
N ASN A 143 5.28 -18.96 -3.27
CA ASN A 143 4.87 -19.06 -4.67
C ASN A 143 6.00 -19.67 -5.52
N PHE A 144 5.66 -20.28 -6.64
CA PHE A 144 6.63 -20.82 -7.60
C PHE A 144 7.65 -21.80 -6.99
N GLN A 145 7.25 -22.58 -5.98
CA GLN A 145 8.15 -23.51 -5.29
C GLN A 145 8.64 -24.66 -6.17
N SER A 146 7.87 -25.04 -7.19
CA SER A 146 8.14 -26.19 -8.06
C SER A 146 8.34 -25.84 -9.53
N GLU A 147 8.21 -24.56 -9.89
CA GLU A 147 8.37 -24.10 -11.28
C GLU A 147 9.00 -22.72 -11.35
N THR A 148 9.64 -22.40 -12.46
CA THR A 148 10.17 -21.05 -12.72
C THR A 148 9.05 -20.14 -13.23
N PRO A 149 8.93 -18.91 -12.70
CA PRO A 149 7.93 -17.97 -13.18
C PRO A 149 8.04 -17.70 -14.68
N PRO A 150 6.94 -17.77 -15.43
CA PRO A 150 6.93 -17.37 -16.84
C PRO A 150 7.37 -15.90 -16.98
N ARG A 151 8.19 -15.61 -17.99
CA ARG A 151 8.71 -14.24 -18.24
C ARG A 151 7.58 -13.19 -18.30
N ALA A 152 6.43 -13.55 -18.89
CA ALA A 152 5.27 -12.66 -18.99
C ALA A 152 4.54 -12.41 -17.67
N SER A 153 4.87 -13.17 -16.60
CA SER A 153 4.33 -12.98 -15.24
C SER A 153 5.25 -12.15 -14.36
N ILE A 154 6.48 -11.87 -14.81
CA ILE A 154 7.47 -11.11 -14.05
C ILE A 154 7.12 -9.61 -14.14
N LEU A 155 6.83 -9.00 -13.00
CA LEU A 155 6.62 -7.56 -12.89
C LEU A 155 7.97 -6.84 -12.75
N ARG A 156 8.27 -5.93 -13.66
CA ARG A 156 9.40 -5.01 -13.49
C ARG A 156 9.04 -3.99 -12.43
N LEU A 157 9.72 -4.04 -11.30
CA LEU A 157 9.37 -3.20 -10.14
C LEU A 157 9.63 -1.70 -10.40
N ASP A 158 10.61 -1.37 -11.24
CA ASP A 158 10.88 -0.01 -11.69
C ASP A 158 9.69 0.61 -12.47
N ALA A 159 8.97 -0.20 -13.25
CA ALA A 159 7.77 0.24 -13.98
C ALA A 159 6.59 0.63 -13.06
N VAL A 160 6.65 0.24 -11.78
CA VAL A 160 5.68 0.64 -10.75
C VAL A 160 6.24 1.74 -9.86
N ASN A 161 7.48 1.57 -9.39
CA ASN A 161 8.08 2.47 -8.41
C ASN A 161 8.39 3.86 -9.00
N GLN A 162 8.85 3.96 -10.26
CA GLN A 162 9.15 5.26 -10.87
C GLN A 162 7.90 6.13 -11.03
N PRO A 163 6.79 5.65 -11.64
CA PRO A 163 5.56 6.43 -11.69
C PRO A 163 5.00 6.78 -10.30
N LEU A 164 5.10 5.87 -9.33
CA LEU A 164 4.66 6.13 -7.97
C LEU A 164 5.49 7.23 -7.30
N ALA A 165 6.81 7.22 -7.48
CA ALA A 165 7.70 8.24 -6.93
C ALA A 165 7.38 9.63 -7.53
N VAL A 166 7.11 9.71 -8.84
CA VAL A 166 6.68 10.96 -9.48
C VAL A 166 5.34 11.43 -8.91
N LEU A 167 4.37 10.54 -8.75
CA LEU A 167 3.08 10.87 -8.14
C LEU A 167 3.24 11.38 -6.70
N ALA A 168 4.10 10.75 -5.92
CA ALA A 168 4.37 11.15 -4.54
C ALA A 168 5.01 12.54 -4.47
N SER A 169 5.96 12.85 -5.36
CA SER A 169 6.57 14.18 -5.46
C SER A 169 5.53 15.25 -5.80
N LEU A 170 4.77 15.04 -6.87
CA LEU A 170 3.72 15.98 -7.27
C LEU A 170 2.63 16.15 -6.20
N TRP A 171 2.29 15.08 -5.48
CA TRP A 171 1.35 15.16 -4.36
C TRP A 171 1.91 16.02 -3.22
N SER A 172 3.17 15.82 -2.87
CA SER A 172 3.84 16.61 -1.82
C SER A 172 3.86 18.10 -2.16
N GLU A 173 4.03 18.47 -3.42
CA GLU A 173 3.95 19.87 -3.87
C GLU A 173 2.57 20.48 -3.60
N THR A 174 1.49 19.70 -3.72
CA THR A 174 0.13 20.18 -3.41
C THR A 174 -0.13 20.37 -1.91
N GLU A 175 0.64 19.69 -1.06
CA GLU A 175 0.51 19.78 0.41
C GLU A 175 1.51 20.76 1.02
N SER A 176 2.56 21.13 0.27
CA SER A 176 3.72 21.90 0.79
C SER A 176 3.59 23.39 0.53
N ALA A 177 2.81 24.12 1.34
CA ALA A 177 3.20 25.48 1.65
C ALA A 177 4.19 25.44 2.83
N GLY A 178 5.48 25.13 2.58
CA GLY A 178 6.54 25.39 3.56
C GLY A 178 7.22 24.18 4.24
N ARG A 179 7.27 22.98 3.63
CA ARG A 179 8.01 21.84 4.21
C ARG A 179 9.47 21.75 3.77
N SER A 180 10.34 21.33 4.71
CA SER A 180 11.76 21.06 4.48
C SER A 180 11.98 19.94 3.45
N PRO A 181 13.04 20.05 2.58
CA PRO A 181 13.38 19.00 1.61
C PRO A 181 13.86 17.68 2.23
N ASP A 182 14.21 17.64 3.51
CA ASP A 182 14.71 16.43 4.21
C ASP A 182 13.59 15.57 4.82
N PHE A 183 12.34 15.80 4.46
CA PHE A 183 11.22 15.04 5.01
C PHE A 183 11.04 13.71 4.25
N ASP A 184 11.13 12.56 4.97
CA ASP A 184 10.69 11.27 4.41
C ASP A 184 9.20 11.35 4.10
N PRO A 185 8.80 11.30 2.81
CA PRO A 185 7.42 11.46 2.41
C PRO A 185 6.55 10.25 2.77
N ARG A 186 7.09 9.27 3.49
CA ARG A 186 6.35 8.05 3.85
C ARG A 186 5.66 8.17 5.20
N ILE A 187 4.42 7.67 5.24
CA ILE A 187 3.57 7.61 6.42
C ILE A 187 3.46 6.14 6.83
N ALA A 188 3.81 5.81 8.07
CA ALA A 188 3.68 4.44 8.54
C ALA A 188 2.20 4.01 8.55
N LEU A 189 1.90 2.78 8.10
CA LEU A 189 0.54 2.24 8.18
C LEU A 189 0.02 2.19 9.61
N ALA A 190 0.91 2.03 10.58
CA ALA A 190 0.56 2.09 12.00
C ALA A 190 0.04 3.48 12.42
N ASP A 191 0.63 4.57 11.87
CA ASP A 191 0.19 5.92 12.16
C ASP A 191 -1.19 6.20 11.56
N LEU A 192 -1.45 5.68 10.36
CA LEU A 192 -2.78 5.74 9.75
C LEU A 192 -3.80 4.95 10.58
N ALA A 193 -3.41 3.79 11.09
CA ALA A 193 -4.27 2.96 11.92
C ALA A 193 -4.66 3.64 13.25
N ARG A 194 -3.72 4.40 13.86
CA ARG A 194 -3.95 5.15 15.12
C ARG A 194 -4.86 6.36 14.91
N ALA A 195 -4.65 7.07 13.80
CA ALA A 195 -5.25 8.38 13.62
C ALA A 195 -6.77 8.34 13.84
N PRO A 196 -7.32 9.22 14.69
CA PRO A 196 -8.74 9.56 14.62
C PRO A 196 -8.99 10.21 13.26
N ASN A 197 -10.19 10.00 12.70
CA ASN A 197 -10.50 10.49 11.35
C ASN A 197 -10.55 12.03 11.22
N ASP A 198 -10.54 12.77 12.33
CA ASP A 198 -10.80 14.21 12.42
C ASP A 198 -9.75 14.98 13.23
N ALA A 199 -8.51 14.56 13.29
CA ALA A 199 -7.49 15.43 13.86
C ALA A 199 -7.01 16.42 12.80
N PRO A 200 -7.37 17.73 12.90
CA PRO A 200 -6.60 18.78 12.22
C PRO A 200 -5.17 18.64 12.75
N ARG A 201 -4.18 18.65 11.86
CA ARG A 201 -2.77 18.63 12.24
C ARG A 201 -2.53 19.76 13.21
N SER A 202 -2.30 19.43 14.49
CA SER A 202 -1.84 20.42 15.46
C SER A 202 -0.47 20.88 15.01
N GLU A 203 -0.42 22.10 14.54
CA GLU A 203 0.81 22.88 14.45
C GLU A 203 1.48 22.89 15.82
N LYS A 204 2.68 22.38 15.92
CA LYS A 204 3.69 22.73 16.90
C LYS A 204 5.02 22.96 16.20
#